data_c33dc9e2cb45d5cb30d1a8c7ebcdd647
#
_entry.id   c33dc9e2cb45d5cb30d1a8c7ebcdd647
#
_cell.length_a   1.000
_cell.length_b   1.000
_cell.length_c   1.000
_cell.angle_alpha   90.00
_cell.angle_beta   90.00
_cell.angle_gamma   90.00
#
_symmetry.space_group_name_H-M   'P 1'
#
loop_
_entity.id
_entity.type
_entity.pdbx_description
1 polymer ?
#
loop_
_entity_poly.entity_id
_entity_poly.type
_entity_poly.pdbx_seq_one_letter_code
_entity_poly.pdbx_strand_id
1 'polypeptide(L)'
;MTEGSADKLVSKIFEDARAQAKKIISDAEDSSKKILEERQREAQEKAQAACQEILRAAEAEADNIIHRESVDTIIKTRWMLLSEKRKIIDNVFKKAEDKLRAIGSEDRYLQLLTRLIAEGAEAAGGGKLEILLNRADTQLKIPLKDISKRVSSKLGRETILKISHTNAISKGGVIIQTTDGRTKVDSTLESILERERRRLEPRISDILFSGRTK
;
A
#
# COMPACT_ATOMS: atom_id res chain seq x y z
N MET A 1 -36.89 -74.56 83.57
CA MET A 1 -36.34 -74.84 82.23
C MET A 1 -36.59 -73.63 81.26
N THR A 2 -36.42 -72.40 81.69
CA THR A 2 -36.70 -71.16 80.84
C THR A 2 -35.54 -70.26 80.60
N GLU A 3 -34.42 -70.40 81.33
CA GLU A 3 -33.24 -69.45 81.15
C GLU A 3 -32.43 -69.78 79.90
N GLY A 4 -32.20 -70.98 79.48
CA GLY A 4 -31.43 -71.33 78.29
C GLY A 4 -32.09 -70.97 76.95
N SER A 5 -33.41 -70.67 76.92
CA SER A 5 -34.17 -70.27 75.74
C SER A 5 -34.07 -68.76 75.52
N ALA A 6 -34.00 -67.96 76.58
CA ALA A 6 -33.82 -66.49 76.50
C ALA A 6 -32.44 -66.14 76.05
N ASP A 7 -31.37 -66.79 76.54
CA ASP A 7 -29.98 -66.52 76.12
C ASP A 7 -29.71 -66.87 74.65
N LYS A 8 -30.35 -67.95 74.15
CA LYS A 8 -30.32 -68.33 72.74
C LYS A 8 -31.00 -67.27 71.85
N LEU A 9 -32.09 -66.71 72.32
CA LEU A 9 -32.82 -65.66 71.58
C LEU A 9 -32.01 -64.35 71.52
N VAL A 10 -31.43 -63.99 72.66
CA VAL A 10 -30.56 -62.80 72.74
C VAL A 10 -29.33 -62.97 71.85
N SER A 11 -28.65 -64.12 71.90
CA SER A 11 -27.50 -64.39 71.03
C SER A 11 -27.85 -64.28 69.53
N LYS A 12 -29.01 -64.82 69.16
CA LYS A 12 -29.50 -64.76 67.78
C LYS A 12 -29.80 -63.32 67.32
N ILE A 13 -30.42 -62.51 68.18
CA ILE A 13 -30.68 -61.10 67.92
C ILE A 13 -29.36 -60.35 67.70
N PHE A 14 -28.34 -60.61 68.52
CA PHE A 14 -27.01 -60.02 68.35
C PHE A 14 -26.29 -60.47 67.03
N GLU A 15 -26.42 -61.75 66.68
CA GLU A 15 -25.88 -62.27 65.41
C GLU A 15 -26.58 -61.63 64.22
N ASP A 16 -27.93 -61.57 64.24
CA ASP A 16 -28.71 -60.93 63.17
C ASP A 16 -28.38 -59.43 63.06
N ALA A 17 -28.30 -58.76 64.22
CA ALA A 17 -27.88 -57.32 64.23
C ALA A 17 -26.47 -57.12 63.67
N ARG A 18 -25.51 -58.00 64.04
CA ARG A 18 -24.14 -57.96 63.48
C ARG A 18 -24.10 -58.24 61.96
N ALA A 19 -24.91 -59.21 61.51
CA ALA A 19 -25.03 -59.55 60.10
C ALA A 19 -25.63 -58.37 59.30
N GLN A 20 -26.70 -57.73 59.86
CA GLN A 20 -27.26 -56.53 59.23
C GLN A 20 -26.28 -55.35 59.19
N ALA A 21 -25.56 -55.06 60.29
CA ALA A 21 -24.56 -54.03 60.35
C ALA A 21 -23.45 -54.30 59.34
N LYS A 22 -22.96 -55.53 59.24
CA LYS A 22 -21.95 -55.91 58.25
C LYS A 22 -22.42 -55.72 56.80
N LYS A 23 -23.68 -56.06 56.54
CA LYS A 23 -24.32 -55.88 55.24
C LYS A 23 -24.45 -54.40 54.88
N ILE A 24 -24.90 -53.55 55.81
CA ILE A 24 -24.99 -52.09 55.58
C ILE A 24 -23.65 -51.50 55.31
N ILE A 25 -22.61 -51.91 56.03
CA ILE A 25 -21.20 -51.40 55.75
C ILE A 25 -20.73 -51.84 54.38
N SER A 26 -20.92 -53.11 54.02
CA SER A 26 -20.55 -53.62 52.69
C SER A 26 -21.33 -52.92 51.58
N ASP A 27 -22.61 -52.71 51.70
CA ASP A 27 -23.42 -51.99 50.69
C ASP A 27 -23.00 -50.50 50.56
N ALA A 28 -22.62 -49.91 51.71
CA ALA A 28 -22.09 -48.51 51.70
C ALA A 28 -20.68 -48.38 51.03
N GLU A 29 -19.81 -49.39 51.31
CA GLU A 29 -18.50 -49.47 50.67
C GLU A 29 -18.62 -49.69 49.16
N ASP A 30 -19.49 -50.59 48.73
CA ASP A 30 -19.75 -50.81 47.29
C ASP A 30 -20.37 -49.60 46.62
N SER A 31 -21.28 -48.89 47.29
CA SER A 31 -21.87 -47.66 46.79
C SER A 31 -20.82 -46.52 46.66
N SER A 32 -19.94 -46.36 47.67
CA SER A 32 -18.90 -45.42 47.70
C SER A 32 -17.93 -45.68 46.56
N LYS A 33 -17.55 -46.93 46.33
CA LYS A 33 -16.68 -47.36 45.26
C LYS A 33 -17.25 -47.01 43.87
N LYS A 34 -18.51 -47.32 43.64
CA LYS A 34 -19.24 -46.98 42.42
C LYS A 34 -19.25 -45.46 42.16
N ILE A 35 -19.54 -44.67 43.18
CA ILE A 35 -19.55 -43.20 43.08
C ILE A 35 -18.17 -42.69 42.73
N LEU A 36 -17.10 -43.23 43.33
CA LEU A 36 -15.73 -42.84 43.03
C LEU A 36 -15.34 -43.17 41.57
N GLU A 37 -15.67 -44.40 41.12
CA GLU A 37 -15.40 -44.82 39.73
C GLU A 37 -16.17 -43.95 38.73
N GLU A 38 -17.42 -43.64 39.01
CA GLU A 38 -18.23 -42.76 38.14
C GLU A 38 -17.69 -41.35 38.09
N ARG A 39 -17.33 -40.75 39.23
CA ARG A 39 -16.70 -39.41 39.29
C ARG A 39 -15.36 -39.35 38.62
N GLN A 40 -14.57 -40.41 38.75
CA GLN A 40 -13.27 -40.48 38.08
C GLN A 40 -13.44 -40.56 36.56
N ARG A 41 -14.40 -41.33 36.05
CA ARG A 41 -14.74 -41.40 34.64
C ARG A 41 -15.23 -40.06 34.10
N GLU A 42 -16.22 -39.42 34.81
CA GLU A 42 -16.68 -38.07 34.40
C GLU A 42 -15.58 -37.05 34.37
N ALA A 43 -14.67 -37.04 35.35
CA ALA A 43 -13.53 -36.12 35.37
C ALA A 43 -12.56 -36.36 34.21
N GLN A 44 -12.35 -37.64 33.89
CA GLN A 44 -11.47 -38.01 32.78
C GLN A 44 -12.07 -37.63 31.41
N GLU A 45 -13.37 -37.85 31.21
CA GLU A 45 -14.11 -37.45 30.00
C GLU A 45 -14.08 -35.92 29.83
N LYS A 46 -14.33 -35.16 30.92
CA LYS A 46 -14.26 -33.70 30.90
C LYS A 46 -12.85 -33.18 30.58
N ALA A 47 -11.84 -33.81 31.19
CA ALA A 47 -10.43 -33.41 30.92
C ALA A 47 -10.03 -33.71 29.47
N GLN A 48 -10.43 -34.85 28.92
CA GLN A 48 -10.19 -35.17 27.50
C GLN A 48 -10.90 -34.20 26.55
N ALA A 49 -12.18 -33.87 26.82
CA ALA A 49 -12.93 -32.91 26.02
C ALA A 49 -12.29 -31.52 26.05
N ALA A 50 -11.89 -31.03 27.23
CA ALA A 50 -11.20 -29.78 27.38
C ALA A 50 -9.84 -29.75 26.65
N CYS A 51 -9.09 -30.85 26.76
CA CYS A 51 -7.80 -30.97 26.01
C CYS A 51 -8.03 -30.93 24.51
N GLN A 52 -9.02 -31.63 23.98
CA GLN A 52 -9.34 -31.58 22.55
C GLN A 52 -9.79 -30.21 22.08
N GLU A 53 -10.54 -29.49 22.88
CA GLU A 53 -10.98 -28.13 22.58
C GLU A 53 -9.78 -27.17 22.50
N ILE A 54 -8.85 -27.24 23.47
CA ILE A 54 -7.62 -26.45 23.47
C ILE A 54 -6.75 -26.77 22.23
N LEU A 55 -6.59 -28.03 21.89
CA LEU A 55 -5.84 -28.44 20.72
C LEU A 55 -6.45 -27.91 19.43
N ARG A 56 -7.77 -28.05 19.26
CA ARG A 56 -8.45 -27.49 18.08
C ARG A 56 -8.34 -25.97 17.98
N ALA A 57 -8.47 -25.28 19.10
CA ALA A 57 -8.29 -23.83 19.14
C ALA A 57 -6.86 -23.42 18.76
N ALA A 58 -5.87 -24.14 19.28
CA ALA A 58 -4.46 -23.88 18.94
C ALA A 58 -4.13 -24.18 17.47
N GLU A 59 -4.66 -25.24 16.90
CA GLU A 59 -4.52 -25.57 15.47
C GLU A 59 -5.16 -24.50 14.60
N ALA A 60 -6.38 -24.07 14.90
CA ALA A 60 -7.07 -23.00 14.18
C ALA A 60 -6.31 -21.66 14.24
N GLU A 61 -5.72 -21.32 15.40
CA GLU A 61 -4.91 -20.10 15.54
C GLU A 61 -3.60 -20.21 14.75
N ALA A 62 -2.95 -21.38 14.77
CA ALA A 62 -1.74 -21.62 13.96
C ALA A 62 -2.02 -21.47 12.46
N ASP A 63 -3.11 -22.03 11.97
CA ASP A 63 -3.54 -21.89 10.58
C ASP A 63 -3.84 -20.44 10.21
N ASN A 64 -4.51 -19.70 11.09
CA ASN A 64 -4.76 -18.27 10.90
C ASN A 64 -3.48 -17.43 10.84
N ILE A 65 -2.49 -17.74 11.68
CA ILE A 65 -1.18 -17.07 11.67
C ILE A 65 -0.46 -17.36 10.36
N ILE A 66 -0.38 -18.62 9.95
CA ILE A 66 0.28 -19.04 8.70
C ILE A 66 -0.38 -18.35 7.49
N HIS A 67 -1.71 -18.35 7.46
CA HIS A 67 -2.45 -17.70 6.37
C HIS A 67 -2.18 -16.19 6.30
N ARG A 68 -2.24 -15.51 7.44
CA ARG A 68 -1.97 -14.06 7.55
C ARG A 68 -0.56 -13.71 7.10
N GLU A 69 0.46 -14.42 7.60
CA GLU A 69 1.85 -14.19 7.23
C GLU A 69 2.12 -14.49 5.74
N SER A 70 1.45 -15.48 5.18
CA SER A 70 1.53 -15.79 3.74
C SER A 70 0.98 -14.65 2.89
N VAL A 71 -0.20 -14.12 3.24
CA VAL A 71 -0.82 -12.98 2.55
C VAL A 71 0.05 -11.73 2.68
N ASP A 72 0.54 -11.43 3.88
CA ASP A 72 1.41 -10.29 4.13
C ASP A 72 2.70 -10.38 3.31
N THR A 73 3.30 -11.57 3.22
CA THR A 73 4.50 -11.80 2.42
C THR A 73 4.24 -11.57 0.93
N ILE A 74 3.12 -12.04 0.41
CA ILE A 74 2.72 -11.80 -0.99
C ILE A 74 2.54 -10.30 -1.25
N ILE A 75 1.86 -9.59 -0.35
CA ILE A 75 1.64 -8.15 -0.45
C ILE A 75 2.97 -7.40 -0.43
N LYS A 76 3.84 -7.67 0.54
CA LYS A 76 5.18 -7.06 0.66
C LYS A 76 6.01 -7.28 -0.59
N THR A 77 6.02 -8.50 -1.11
CA THR A 77 6.77 -8.85 -2.33
C THR A 77 6.25 -8.09 -3.55
N ARG A 78 4.92 -7.98 -3.70
CA ARG A 78 4.31 -7.18 -4.78
C ARG A 78 4.66 -5.70 -4.66
N TRP A 79 4.61 -5.13 -3.47
CA TRP A 79 5.00 -3.75 -3.23
C TRP A 79 6.47 -3.48 -3.54
N MET A 80 7.38 -4.38 -3.13
CA MET A 80 8.80 -4.28 -3.49
C MET A 80 8.98 -4.31 -5.00
N LEU A 81 8.36 -5.25 -5.70
CA LEU A 81 8.44 -5.34 -7.16
C LEU A 81 7.93 -4.08 -7.85
N LEU A 82 6.78 -3.54 -7.42
CA LEU A 82 6.22 -2.31 -7.97
C LEU A 82 7.12 -1.10 -7.70
N SER A 83 7.71 -1.02 -6.50
CA SER A 83 8.66 0.02 -6.13
C SER A 83 9.91 -0.01 -7.02
N GLU A 84 10.48 -1.19 -7.25
CA GLU A 84 11.64 -1.33 -8.14
C GLU A 84 11.30 -1.00 -9.61
N LYS A 85 10.15 -1.43 -10.10
CA LYS A 85 9.67 -1.05 -11.43
C LYS A 85 9.53 0.46 -11.56
N ARG A 86 8.98 1.13 -10.55
CA ARG A 86 8.86 2.59 -10.54
C ARG A 86 10.22 3.27 -10.56
N LYS A 87 11.18 2.82 -9.78
CA LYS A 87 12.57 3.35 -9.80
C LYS A 87 13.21 3.24 -11.19
N ILE A 88 12.99 2.13 -11.88
CA ILE A 88 13.51 1.93 -13.24
C ILE A 88 12.87 2.94 -14.20
N ILE A 89 11.55 3.13 -14.14
CA ILE A 89 10.83 4.11 -14.96
C ILE A 89 11.33 5.53 -14.65
N ASP A 90 11.45 5.90 -13.36
CA ASP A 90 11.97 7.20 -12.94
C ASP A 90 13.38 7.46 -13.48
N ASN A 91 14.24 6.45 -13.49
CA ASN A 91 15.58 6.55 -14.08
C ASN A 91 15.54 6.77 -15.59
N VAL A 92 14.56 6.20 -16.32
CA VAL A 92 14.37 6.46 -17.74
C VAL A 92 14.01 7.93 -17.97
N PHE A 93 13.08 8.48 -17.19
CA PHE A 93 12.68 9.89 -17.28
C PHE A 93 13.83 10.81 -16.91
N LYS A 94 14.60 10.51 -15.87
CA LYS A 94 15.80 11.27 -15.50
C LYS A 94 16.83 11.30 -16.62
N LYS A 95 17.11 10.15 -17.24
CA LYS A 95 18.02 10.09 -18.41
C LYS A 95 17.47 10.84 -19.62
N ALA A 96 16.14 10.83 -19.82
CA ALA A 96 15.51 11.61 -20.88
C ALA A 96 15.66 13.12 -20.62
N GLU A 97 15.46 13.57 -19.39
CA GLU A 97 15.69 14.95 -18.97
C GLU A 97 17.14 15.39 -19.19
N ASP A 98 18.11 14.55 -18.80
CA ASP A 98 19.53 14.85 -19.03
C ASP A 98 19.87 14.92 -20.52
N LYS A 99 19.27 14.05 -21.34
CA LYS A 99 19.41 14.11 -22.81
C LYS A 99 18.75 15.34 -23.41
N LEU A 100 17.57 15.75 -22.91
CA LEU A 100 16.91 16.98 -23.36
C LEU A 100 17.79 18.23 -23.14
N ARG A 101 18.56 18.26 -22.05
CA ARG A 101 19.55 19.31 -21.81
C ARG A 101 20.73 19.27 -22.79
N ALA A 102 21.14 18.05 -23.17
CA ALA A 102 22.24 17.82 -24.09
C ALA A 102 21.81 17.87 -25.58
N ILE A 103 20.51 18.07 -25.85
CA ILE A 103 19.99 18.12 -27.19
C ILE A 103 20.51 19.36 -27.92
N GLY A 104 21.55 19.11 -28.60
CA GLY A 104 21.75 19.75 -29.85
C GLY A 104 22.53 21.04 -29.80
N SER A 105 23.05 21.37 -31.00
CA SER A 105 23.54 22.67 -31.33
C SER A 105 22.60 23.77 -30.82
N GLU A 106 23.14 24.85 -30.36
CA GLU A 106 22.47 26.06 -29.91
C GLU A 106 21.29 26.46 -30.80
N ASP A 107 21.40 26.22 -32.11
CA ASP A 107 20.36 26.49 -33.12
C ASP A 107 19.09 25.63 -32.94
N ARG A 108 19.20 24.32 -32.64
CA ARG A 108 18.04 23.45 -32.44
C ARG A 108 17.30 23.81 -31.15
N TYR A 109 18.05 24.12 -30.12
CA TYR A 109 17.46 24.55 -28.86
C TYR A 109 16.77 25.93 -29.02
N LEU A 110 17.37 26.86 -29.76
CA LEU A 110 16.75 28.14 -30.05
C LEU A 110 15.44 28.01 -30.86
N GLN A 111 15.40 27.11 -31.84
CA GLN A 111 14.18 26.80 -32.57
C GLN A 111 13.08 26.23 -31.64
N LEU A 112 13.43 25.29 -30.75
CA LEU A 112 12.52 24.75 -29.76
C LEU A 112 11.99 25.86 -28.84
N LEU A 113 12.88 26.68 -28.30
CA LEU A 113 12.52 27.77 -27.40
C LEU A 113 11.62 28.81 -28.10
N THR A 114 11.92 29.14 -29.35
CA THR A 114 11.08 30.02 -30.19
C THR A 114 9.66 29.47 -30.35
N ARG A 115 9.55 28.16 -30.57
CA ARG A 115 8.28 27.47 -30.67
C ARG A 115 7.53 27.48 -29.36
N LEU A 116 8.18 27.16 -28.24
CA LEU A 116 7.58 27.16 -26.92
C LEU A 116 7.08 28.54 -26.51
N ILE A 117 7.81 29.60 -26.84
CA ILE A 117 7.39 30.98 -26.61
C ILE A 117 6.12 31.30 -27.42
N ALA A 118 6.08 30.91 -28.69
CA ALA A 118 4.92 31.18 -29.54
C ALA A 118 3.68 30.43 -29.02
N GLU A 119 3.79 29.12 -28.77
CA GLU A 119 2.71 28.28 -28.25
C GLU A 119 2.21 28.76 -26.87
N GLY A 120 3.13 29.14 -25.99
CA GLY A 120 2.78 29.63 -24.66
C GLY A 120 2.14 31.03 -24.70
N ALA A 121 2.56 31.91 -25.61
CA ALA A 121 1.95 33.21 -25.81
C ALA A 121 0.53 33.08 -26.40
N GLU A 122 0.32 32.15 -27.32
CA GLU A 122 -1.01 31.78 -27.84
C GLU A 122 -1.91 31.27 -26.71
N ALA A 123 -1.40 30.35 -25.89
CA ALA A 123 -2.14 29.78 -24.75
C ALA A 123 -2.48 30.83 -23.67
N ALA A 124 -1.62 31.84 -23.49
CA ALA A 124 -1.86 32.97 -22.60
C ALA A 124 -2.89 33.98 -23.13
N GLY A 125 -3.34 33.83 -24.40
CA GLY A 125 -4.32 34.70 -25.02
C GLY A 125 -3.77 36.02 -25.56
N GLY A 126 -2.45 36.16 -25.75
CA GLY A 126 -1.78 37.36 -26.27
C GLY A 126 -1.85 38.56 -25.31
N GLY A 127 -1.62 39.76 -25.88
CA GLY A 127 -1.57 40.99 -25.09
C GLY A 127 -0.15 41.32 -24.58
N LYS A 128 -0.06 41.95 -23.42
CA LYS A 128 1.25 42.27 -22.81
C LYS A 128 1.73 41.08 -21.98
N LEU A 129 2.76 40.39 -22.47
CA LEU A 129 3.30 39.19 -21.87
C LEU A 129 4.76 39.36 -21.47
N GLU A 130 5.09 38.81 -20.31
CA GLU A 130 6.45 38.67 -19.81
C GLU A 130 6.93 37.23 -19.98
N ILE A 131 8.14 37.10 -20.44
CA ILE A 131 8.83 35.84 -20.71
C ILE A 131 9.90 35.66 -19.65
N LEU A 132 9.77 34.62 -18.82
CA LEU A 132 10.77 34.25 -17.85
C LEU A 132 11.59 33.08 -18.38
N LEU A 133 12.88 33.32 -18.55
CA LEU A 133 13.88 32.37 -19.00
C LEU A 133 14.80 31.99 -17.86
N ASN A 134 15.49 30.87 -17.97
CA ASN A 134 16.62 30.62 -17.09
C ASN A 134 17.79 31.54 -17.38
N ARG A 135 18.76 31.62 -16.49
CA ARG A 135 19.92 32.52 -16.61
C ARG A 135 20.78 32.29 -17.87
N ALA A 136 20.88 31.03 -18.32
CA ALA A 136 21.64 30.69 -19.53
C ALA A 136 20.89 31.11 -20.80
N ASP A 137 19.58 30.88 -20.85
CA ASP A 137 18.76 31.15 -22.02
C ASP A 137 18.51 32.64 -22.26
N THR A 138 18.67 33.51 -21.25
CA THR A 138 18.57 34.97 -21.40
C THR A 138 19.67 35.56 -22.32
N GLN A 139 20.76 34.83 -22.53
CA GLN A 139 21.84 35.27 -23.42
C GLN A 139 21.58 34.92 -24.88
N LEU A 140 20.58 34.09 -25.17
CA LEU A 140 20.24 33.69 -26.53
C LEU A 140 19.55 34.83 -27.30
N LYS A 141 19.86 34.96 -28.56
CA LYS A 141 19.24 35.97 -29.45
C LYS A 141 17.88 35.49 -29.96
N ILE A 142 16.85 35.58 -29.10
CA ILE A 142 15.51 35.15 -29.43
C ILE A 142 14.81 36.19 -30.31
N PRO A 143 14.20 35.81 -31.47
CA PRO A 143 13.54 36.72 -32.38
C PRO A 143 12.13 37.11 -31.88
N LEU A 144 12.06 37.84 -30.75
CA LEU A 144 10.80 38.17 -30.08
C LEU A 144 9.84 38.98 -30.95
N LYS A 145 10.37 39.88 -31.83
CA LYS A 145 9.55 40.68 -32.74
C LYS A 145 8.79 39.82 -33.75
N ASP A 146 9.43 38.76 -34.26
CA ASP A 146 8.81 37.88 -35.25
C ASP A 146 7.78 36.95 -34.61
N ILE A 147 8.12 36.49 -33.41
CA ILE A 147 7.18 35.69 -32.60
C ILE A 147 5.93 36.54 -32.26
N SER A 148 6.14 37.77 -31.80
CA SER A 148 5.07 38.73 -31.47
C SER A 148 4.14 38.96 -32.67
N LYS A 149 4.67 39.24 -33.84
CA LYS A 149 3.91 39.43 -35.09
C LYS A 149 3.10 38.18 -35.45
N ARG A 150 3.72 37.01 -35.38
CA ARG A 150 3.08 35.74 -35.70
C ARG A 150 1.89 35.44 -34.74
N VAL A 151 2.11 35.62 -33.45
CA VAL A 151 1.08 35.40 -32.43
C VAL A 151 -0.08 36.42 -32.58
N SER A 152 0.25 37.70 -32.80
CA SER A 152 -0.72 38.78 -33.05
C SER A 152 -1.61 38.48 -34.25
N SER A 153 -1.01 38.05 -35.37
CA SER A 153 -1.76 37.67 -36.58
C SER A 153 -2.67 36.48 -36.35
N LYS A 154 -2.23 35.49 -35.57
CA LYS A 154 -3.01 34.28 -35.28
C LYS A 154 -4.16 34.55 -34.32
N LEU A 155 -3.96 35.40 -33.33
CA LEU A 155 -4.98 35.70 -32.31
C LEU A 155 -5.88 36.89 -32.68
N GLY A 156 -5.54 37.65 -33.74
CA GLY A 156 -6.26 38.89 -34.07
C GLY A 156 -6.12 39.99 -33.01
N ARG A 157 -5.14 39.88 -32.13
CA ARG A 157 -4.89 40.78 -31.00
C ARG A 157 -3.43 41.16 -30.92
N GLU A 158 -3.13 42.44 -30.75
CA GLU A 158 -1.78 42.90 -30.54
C GLU A 158 -1.12 42.22 -29.35
N THR A 159 0.03 41.60 -29.59
CA THR A 159 0.78 40.88 -28.58
C THR A 159 2.19 41.50 -28.47
N ILE A 160 2.58 41.86 -27.26
CA ILE A 160 3.87 42.44 -26.94
C ILE A 160 4.60 41.49 -26.00
N LEU A 161 5.76 40.99 -26.43
CA LEU A 161 6.59 40.06 -25.66
C LEU A 161 7.80 40.82 -25.08
N LYS A 162 8.03 40.71 -23.80
CA LYS A 162 9.20 41.24 -23.10
C LYS A 162 9.86 40.15 -22.26
N ILE A 163 11.20 40.11 -22.25
CA ILE A 163 11.91 39.23 -21.30
C ILE A 163 11.83 39.90 -19.92
N SER A 164 11.44 39.11 -18.94
CA SER A 164 11.40 39.56 -17.53
C SER A 164 12.82 39.66 -16.97
N HIS A 165 12.98 40.58 -16.02
CA HIS A 165 14.21 40.66 -15.23
C HIS A 165 14.38 39.54 -14.22
N THR A 166 13.26 38.84 -13.91
CA THR A 166 13.25 37.69 -13.02
C THR A 166 13.53 36.41 -13.81
N ASN A 167 14.53 35.67 -13.41
CA ASN A 167 14.85 34.39 -14.05
C ASN A 167 13.96 33.27 -13.57
N ALA A 168 13.57 32.40 -14.48
CA ALA A 168 12.91 31.15 -14.12
C ALA A 168 13.92 30.17 -13.47
N ILE A 169 13.49 29.52 -12.39
CA ILE A 169 14.26 28.42 -11.79
C ILE A 169 13.90 27.15 -12.57
N SER A 170 14.47 26.99 -13.74
CA SER A 170 14.28 25.83 -14.60
C SER A 170 15.58 25.45 -15.30
N LYS A 171 15.65 24.22 -15.77
CA LYS A 171 16.81 23.71 -16.53
C LYS A 171 16.74 24.08 -17.99
N GLY A 172 15.60 24.54 -18.49
CA GLY A 172 15.35 24.99 -19.83
C GLY A 172 13.86 25.23 -20.11
N GLY A 173 13.57 25.78 -21.28
CA GLY A 173 12.23 26.18 -21.66
C GLY A 173 11.84 27.57 -21.18
N VAL A 174 10.52 27.84 -21.06
CA VAL A 174 10.03 29.20 -20.84
C VAL A 174 8.78 29.18 -19.93
N ILE A 175 8.67 30.22 -19.11
CA ILE A 175 7.42 30.56 -18.43
C ILE A 175 6.91 31.85 -19.03
N ILE A 176 5.65 31.89 -19.41
CA ILE A 176 5.00 33.09 -19.96
C ILE A 176 3.91 33.52 -19.02
N GLN A 177 3.91 34.77 -18.67
CA GLN A 177 2.86 35.34 -17.80
C GLN A 177 2.38 36.68 -18.36
N THR A 178 1.11 36.99 -18.04
CA THR A 178 0.58 38.34 -18.30
C THR A 178 1.20 39.32 -17.31
N THR A 179 1.37 40.58 -17.72
CA THR A 179 1.93 41.65 -16.86
C THR A 179 1.08 41.88 -15.58
N ASP A 180 -0.17 41.50 -15.58
CA ASP A 180 -1.05 41.57 -14.41
C ASP A 180 -0.99 40.31 -13.52
N GLY A 181 -0.15 39.31 -13.91
CA GLY A 181 0.06 38.08 -13.17
C GLY A 181 -1.12 37.10 -13.14
N ARG A 182 -2.22 37.40 -13.85
CA ARG A 182 -3.44 36.56 -13.80
C ARG A 182 -3.31 35.25 -14.56
N THR A 183 -2.55 35.27 -15.64
CA THR A 183 -2.33 34.06 -16.45
C THR A 183 -0.84 33.73 -16.47
N LYS A 184 -0.55 32.48 -16.16
CA LYS A 184 0.81 31.95 -16.21
C LYS A 184 0.80 30.63 -16.97
N VAL A 185 1.60 30.52 -18.01
CA VAL A 185 1.78 29.31 -18.81
C VAL A 185 3.18 28.81 -18.57
N ASP A 186 3.31 27.63 -17.99
CA ASP A 186 4.57 26.96 -17.73
C ASP A 186 4.87 25.99 -18.87
N SER A 187 5.82 26.37 -19.71
CA SER A 187 6.39 25.60 -20.81
C SER A 187 7.88 25.30 -20.58
N THR A 188 8.26 25.07 -19.30
CA THR A 188 9.57 24.54 -18.96
C THR A 188 9.71 23.09 -19.43
N LEU A 189 10.92 22.64 -19.70
CA LEU A 189 11.19 21.27 -20.13
C LEU A 189 10.72 20.26 -19.07
N GLU A 190 10.87 20.61 -17.79
CA GLU A 190 10.39 19.82 -16.66
C GLU A 190 8.86 19.66 -16.69
N SER A 191 8.13 20.77 -16.85
CA SER A 191 6.66 20.75 -16.91
C SER A 191 6.13 20.00 -18.12
N ILE A 192 6.80 20.12 -19.26
CA ILE A 192 6.44 19.37 -20.48
C ILE A 192 6.65 17.88 -20.23
N LEU A 193 7.82 17.50 -19.69
CA LEU A 193 8.14 16.10 -19.42
C LEU A 193 7.17 15.48 -18.41
N GLU A 194 6.79 16.23 -17.37
CA GLU A 194 5.83 15.75 -16.36
C GLU A 194 4.42 15.57 -16.95
N ARG A 195 3.97 16.46 -17.84
CA ARG A 195 2.69 16.29 -18.56
C ARG A 195 2.70 15.06 -19.47
N GLU A 196 3.79 14.87 -20.19
CA GLU A 196 3.96 13.72 -21.10
C GLU A 196 4.21 12.40 -20.35
N ARG A 197 4.69 12.47 -19.10
CA ARG A 197 4.96 11.31 -18.27
C ARG A 197 3.75 10.39 -18.17
N ARG A 198 2.57 10.96 -17.88
CA ARG A 198 1.32 10.17 -17.75
C ARG A 198 0.98 9.40 -19.03
N ARG A 199 1.32 9.94 -20.18
CA ARG A 199 1.09 9.30 -21.48
C ARG A 199 2.16 8.27 -21.83
N LEU A 200 3.40 8.55 -21.47
CA LEU A 200 4.56 7.73 -21.83
C LEU A 200 4.82 6.58 -20.85
N GLU A 201 4.48 6.75 -19.58
CA GLU A 201 4.76 5.77 -18.52
C GLU A 201 4.19 4.37 -18.83
N PRO A 202 2.93 4.20 -19.29
CA PRO A 202 2.42 2.88 -19.66
C PRO A 202 3.23 2.24 -20.80
N ARG A 203 3.58 3.03 -21.82
CA ARG A 203 4.36 2.55 -22.97
C ARG A 203 5.78 2.13 -22.57
N ILE A 204 6.41 2.90 -21.68
CA ILE A 204 7.73 2.57 -21.13
C ILE A 204 7.64 1.28 -20.31
N SER A 205 6.60 1.17 -19.47
CA SER A 205 6.34 -0.03 -18.70
C SER A 205 6.17 -1.26 -19.58
N ASP A 206 5.42 -1.13 -20.66
CA ASP A 206 5.24 -2.22 -21.64
C ASP A 206 6.55 -2.63 -22.30
N ILE A 207 7.36 -1.67 -22.70
CA ILE A 207 8.67 -1.94 -23.34
C ILE A 207 9.63 -2.64 -22.37
N LEU A 208 9.64 -2.20 -21.10
CA LEU A 208 10.61 -2.68 -20.11
C LEU A 208 10.20 -4.01 -19.45
N PHE A 209 8.89 -4.20 -19.23
CA PHE A 209 8.39 -5.29 -18.38
C PHE A 209 7.43 -6.26 -19.07
N SER A 210 6.81 -5.89 -20.21
CA SER A 210 6.13 -6.86 -21.05
C SER A 210 7.21 -7.64 -21.75
N GLY A 211 7.69 -8.71 -21.11
CA GLY A 211 8.60 -9.63 -21.75
C GLY A 211 8.01 -10.10 -23.07
N ARG A 212 8.56 -9.68 -24.19
CA ARG A 212 8.42 -10.43 -25.42
C ARG A 212 9.09 -11.78 -25.17
N THR A 213 8.33 -12.69 -24.62
CA THR A 213 8.60 -14.12 -24.80
C THR A 213 8.55 -14.35 -26.31
N LYS A 214 9.74 -14.36 -26.92
CA LYS A 214 9.94 -15.01 -28.19
C LYS A 214 10.02 -16.50 -27.95
#